data_45f9c57af0c0bc2e47c48bcace64d218
#
_entry.id   45f9c57af0c0bc2e47c48bcace64d218
#
_cell.length_a   1.000
_cell.length_b   1.000
_cell.length_c   1.000
_cell.angle_alpha   90.00
_cell.angle_beta   90.00
_cell.angle_gamma   90.00
#
_symmetry.space_group_name_H-M   'P 1'
#
loop_
_entity.id
_entity.type
_entity.pdbx_description
1 polymer ?
#
loop_
_entity_poly.entity_id
_entity_poly.type
_entity_poly.pdbx_seq_one_letter_code
_entity_poly.pdbx_strand_id
1 'polypeptide(L)'
;MISGAQYLVKALQEEQVEFLFNYPGAATIDIMDELYKQDKVKVILPRHEQALAHAADGYARSTGKVGVCMVTSGPGATNLVTGIATAYADSVPLVCITGQVDLGLMGNDAFQEVDTVGIVRNVCKYAVTVRDRKDLGRILKEAFYIARTGRPGPVVVDIPKNIQKAMGSDEYPTEVNIRGYKPNTTVHVGQVKKACSIISKAKRPL
;
A
#
# COMPACT_ATOMS: atom_id res chain seq x y z
N MET A 1 -10.02 17.33 -15.02
CA MET A 1 -10.50 16.71 -13.74
C MET A 1 -10.88 15.26 -14.02
N ILE A 2 -10.49 14.34 -13.13
CA ILE A 2 -10.74 12.90 -13.22
C ILE A 2 -11.33 12.37 -11.91
N SER A 3 -12.02 11.22 -11.97
CA SER A 3 -12.54 10.57 -10.77
C SER A 3 -11.42 10.05 -9.87
N GLY A 4 -11.73 9.75 -8.61
CA GLY A 4 -10.76 9.13 -7.71
C GLY A 4 -10.32 7.74 -8.19
N ALA A 5 -11.21 6.98 -8.83
CA ALA A 5 -10.88 5.69 -9.42
C ALA A 5 -9.88 5.83 -10.58
N GLN A 6 -10.13 6.76 -11.52
CA GLN A 6 -9.21 7.09 -12.59
C GLN A 6 -7.86 7.57 -12.06
N TYR A 7 -7.91 8.37 -11.01
CA TYR A 7 -6.71 8.88 -10.38
C TYR A 7 -5.86 7.78 -9.73
N LEU A 8 -6.50 6.82 -9.06
CA LEU A 8 -5.79 5.68 -8.48
C LEU A 8 -5.06 4.87 -9.56
N VAL A 9 -5.73 4.57 -10.67
CA VAL A 9 -5.10 3.84 -11.78
C VAL A 9 -3.91 4.63 -12.35
N LYS A 10 -4.06 5.95 -12.52
CA LYS A 10 -2.96 6.83 -12.91
C LYS A 10 -1.81 6.78 -11.89
N ALA A 11 -2.10 6.87 -10.59
CA ALA A 11 -1.09 6.80 -9.54
C ALA A 11 -0.30 5.48 -9.56
N LEU A 12 -0.98 4.34 -9.79
CA LEU A 12 -0.32 3.05 -9.95
C LEU A 12 0.65 3.05 -11.15
N GLN A 13 0.27 3.66 -12.25
CA GLN A 13 1.13 3.80 -13.43
C GLN A 13 2.34 4.71 -13.16
N GLU A 14 2.15 5.84 -12.49
CA GLU A 14 3.22 6.78 -12.09
C GLU A 14 4.21 6.14 -11.10
N GLU A 15 3.75 5.26 -10.20
CA GLU A 15 4.59 4.46 -9.31
C GLU A 15 5.15 3.19 -9.97
N GLN A 16 4.96 3.03 -11.30
CA GLN A 16 5.48 1.93 -12.12
C GLN A 16 5.05 0.54 -11.64
N VAL A 17 3.81 0.44 -11.17
CA VAL A 17 3.21 -0.84 -10.76
C VAL A 17 2.94 -1.67 -12.01
N GLU A 18 3.60 -2.82 -12.12
CA GLU A 18 3.40 -3.76 -13.24
C GLU A 18 2.25 -4.72 -12.97
N PHE A 19 2.16 -5.20 -11.73
CA PHE A 19 1.15 -6.19 -11.30
C PHE A 19 0.38 -5.67 -10.09
N LEU A 20 -0.94 -5.73 -10.19
CA LEU A 20 -1.86 -5.51 -9.09
C LEU A 20 -2.51 -6.86 -8.74
N PHE A 21 -2.22 -7.37 -7.56
CA PHE A 21 -2.90 -8.56 -7.02
C PHE A 21 -4.25 -8.12 -6.45
N ASN A 22 -5.35 -8.53 -7.08
CA ASN A 22 -6.66 -7.99 -6.73
C ASN A 22 -7.72 -9.08 -6.62
N TYR A 23 -8.62 -8.92 -5.65
CA TYR A 23 -9.87 -9.65 -5.56
C TYR A 23 -11.04 -8.66 -5.61
N PRO A 24 -11.92 -8.74 -6.63
CA PRO A 24 -12.96 -7.76 -6.83
C PRO A 24 -14.07 -7.84 -5.76
N GLY A 25 -14.72 -6.71 -5.53
CA GLY A 25 -15.90 -6.62 -4.68
C GLY A 25 -16.58 -5.26 -4.80
N ALA A 26 -17.75 -5.12 -4.21
CA ALA A 26 -18.63 -3.97 -4.41
C ALA A 26 -17.96 -2.62 -4.12
N ALA A 27 -17.09 -2.55 -3.11
CA ALA A 27 -16.44 -1.31 -2.73
C ALA A 27 -15.26 -0.91 -3.64
N THR A 28 -14.89 -1.73 -4.64
CA THR A 28 -13.79 -1.44 -5.59
C THR A 28 -14.22 -1.50 -7.05
N ILE A 29 -15.51 -1.65 -7.35
CA ILE A 29 -16.02 -1.79 -8.72
C ILE A 29 -15.60 -0.59 -9.59
N ASP A 30 -15.71 0.64 -9.08
CA ASP A 30 -15.38 1.84 -9.85
C ASP A 30 -13.89 1.84 -10.27
N ILE A 31 -13.00 1.32 -9.41
CA ILE A 31 -11.58 1.18 -9.71
C ILE A 31 -11.35 0.05 -10.72
N MET A 32 -12.05 -1.08 -10.57
CA MET A 32 -11.94 -2.21 -11.49
C MET A 32 -12.37 -1.82 -12.91
N ASP A 33 -13.41 -1.02 -13.05
CA ASP A 33 -13.87 -0.50 -14.34
C ASP A 33 -12.78 0.34 -15.02
N GLU A 34 -12.05 1.15 -14.27
CA GLU A 34 -10.94 1.94 -14.82
C GLU A 34 -9.70 1.08 -15.12
N LEU A 35 -9.43 0.05 -14.31
CA LEU A 35 -8.34 -0.90 -14.59
C LEU A 35 -8.59 -1.70 -15.89
N TYR A 36 -9.84 -2.00 -16.20
CA TYR A 36 -10.23 -2.70 -17.43
C TYR A 36 -9.95 -1.87 -18.69
N LYS A 37 -9.92 -0.54 -18.61
CA LYS A 37 -9.72 0.39 -19.74
C LYS A 37 -8.25 0.63 -20.11
N GLN A 38 -7.31 -0.04 -19.44
CA GLN A 38 -5.87 0.15 -19.64
C GLN A 38 -5.13 -1.21 -19.62
N ASP A 39 -3.88 -1.23 -20.12
CA ASP A 39 -3.05 -2.44 -20.26
C ASP A 39 -1.69 -2.36 -19.54
N LYS A 40 -1.35 -1.20 -18.95
CA LYS A 40 -0.06 -0.98 -18.29
C LYS A 40 0.05 -1.69 -16.95
N VAL A 41 -1.03 -1.70 -16.16
CA VAL A 41 -1.10 -2.40 -14.88
C VAL A 41 -1.84 -3.71 -15.09
N LYS A 42 -1.14 -4.83 -14.96
CA LYS A 42 -1.73 -6.16 -15.12
C LYS A 42 -2.40 -6.62 -13.83
N VAL A 43 -3.66 -7.00 -13.90
CA VAL A 43 -4.41 -7.51 -12.75
C VAL A 43 -4.23 -9.02 -12.64
N ILE A 44 -3.77 -9.49 -11.48
CA ILE A 44 -3.66 -10.91 -11.13
C ILE A 44 -4.75 -11.23 -10.11
N LEU A 45 -5.57 -12.22 -10.41
CA LEU A 45 -6.71 -12.65 -9.60
C LEU A 45 -6.44 -13.99 -8.89
N PRO A 46 -5.96 -14.00 -7.65
CA PRO A 46 -5.98 -15.19 -6.79
C PRO A 46 -7.40 -15.50 -6.32
N ARG A 47 -7.59 -16.66 -5.69
CA ARG A 47 -8.92 -17.10 -5.25
C ARG A 47 -9.29 -16.71 -3.81
N HIS A 48 -8.41 -16.00 -3.11
CA HIS A 48 -8.61 -15.56 -1.73
C HIS A 48 -7.72 -14.35 -1.44
N GLU A 49 -8.19 -13.41 -0.66
CA GLU A 49 -7.49 -12.15 -0.38
C GLU A 49 -6.18 -12.36 0.39
N GLN A 50 -6.13 -13.32 1.30
CA GLN A 50 -4.88 -13.69 1.96
C GLN A 50 -3.83 -14.16 0.95
N ALA A 51 -4.23 -14.98 -0.02
CA ALA A 51 -3.33 -15.48 -1.05
C ALA A 51 -2.76 -14.34 -1.92
N LEU A 52 -3.57 -13.30 -2.22
CA LEU A 52 -3.07 -12.17 -2.99
C LEU A 52 -2.09 -11.30 -2.20
N ALA A 53 -2.28 -11.15 -0.89
CA ALA A 53 -1.32 -10.45 -0.05
C ALA A 53 0.04 -11.18 -0.02
N HIS A 54 0.03 -12.52 0.10
CA HIS A 54 1.25 -13.34 0.02
C HIS A 54 1.85 -13.34 -1.38
N ALA A 55 1.05 -13.28 -2.44
CA ALA A 55 1.56 -13.15 -3.81
C ALA A 55 2.27 -11.79 -4.03
N ALA A 56 1.69 -10.70 -3.52
CA ALA A 56 2.32 -9.38 -3.53
C ALA A 56 3.62 -9.36 -2.71
N ASP A 57 3.63 -10.02 -1.55
CA ASP A 57 4.83 -10.22 -0.72
C ASP A 57 5.93 -10.98 -1.49
N GLY A 58 5.58 -12.12 -2.10
CA GLY A 58 6.51 -12.90 -2.92
C GLY A 58 7.06 -12.11 -4.12
N TYR A 59 6.21 -11.30 -4.77
CA TYR A 59 6.64 -10.41 -5.83
C TYR A 59 7.65 -9.37 -5.33
N ALA A 60 7.37 -8.73 -4.19
CA ALA A 60 8.27 -7.74 -3.62
C ALA A 60 9.63 -8.35 -3.24
N ARG A 61 9.65 -9.54 -2.64
CA ARG A 61 10.88 -10.26 -2.29
C ARG A 61 11.71 -10.65 -3.51
N SER A 62 11.06 -11.10 -4.57
CA SER A 62 11.75 -11.59 -5.77
C SER A 62 12.26 -10.49 -6.69
N THR A 63 11.60 -9.31 -6.68
CA THR A 63 11.92 -8.21 -7.61
C THR A 63 12.59 -7.01 -6.97
N GLY A 64 12.50 -6.86 -5.64
CA GLY A 64 12.90 -5.64 -4.92
C GLY A 64 11.95 -4.45 -5.12
N LYS A 65 10.84 -4.63 -5.83
CA LYS A 65 9.80 -3.60 -6.06
C LYS A 65 8.76 -3.63 -4.94
N VAL A 66 7.93 -2.59 -4.86
CA VAL A 66 6.77 -2.59 -3.94
C VAL A 66 5.71 -3.55 -4.47
N GLY A 67 5.29 -4.51 -3.65
CA GLY A 67 4.14 -5.34 -3.96
C GLY A 67 2.84 -4.57 -3.74
N VAL A 68 1.89 -4.68 -4.66
CA VAL A 68 0.62 -3.94 -4.55
C VAL A 68 -0.55 -4.90 -4.60
N CYS A 69 -1.42 -4.81 -3.62
CA CYS A 69 -2.65 -5.58 -3.61
C CYS A 69 -3.88 -4.71 -3.34
N MET A 70 -5.04 -5.14 -3.87
CA MET A 70 -6.30 -4.43 -3.69
C MET A 70 -7.44 -5.40 -3.40
N VAL A 71 -8.30 -5.02 -2.45
CA VAL A 71 -9.48 -5.79 -2.04
C VAL A 71 -10.66 -4.89 -1.71
N THR A 72 -11.83 -5.48 -1.62
CA THR A 72 -13.04 -4.79 -1.15
C THR A 72 -13.01 -4.52 0.36
N SER A 73 -14.01 -3.83 0.86
CA SER A 73 -14.24 -3.55 2.28
C SER A 73 -14.55 -4.82 3.11
N GLY A 74 -14.64 -4.66 4.41
CA GLY A 74 -15.10 -5.70 5.33
C GLY A 74 -14.30 -6.99 5.23
N PRO A 75 -14.92 -8.11 4.82
CA PRO A 75 -14.25 -9.41 4.76
C PRO A 75 -13.04 -9.42 3.82
N GLY A 76 -13.04 -8.64 2.74
CA GLY A 76 -11.88 -8.51 1.87
C GLY A 76 -10.69 -7.89 2.60
N ALA A 77 -10.91 -6.79 3.30
CA ALA A 77 -9.86 -6.10 4.07
C ALA A 77 -9.34 -6.96 5.22
N THR A 78 -10.22 -7.62 5.98
CA THR A 78 -9.81 -8.47 7.11
C THR A 78 -9.01 -9.69 6.69
N ASN A 79 -9.28 -10.26 5.50
CA ASN A 79 -8.52 -11.37 4.96
C ASN A 79 -7.07 -11.00 4.56
N LEU A 80 -6.73 -9.72 4.44
CA LEU A 80 -5.34 -9.29 4.19
C LEU A 80 -4.45 -9.37 5.44
N VAL A 81 -5.01 -9.37 6.64
CA VAL A 81 -4.28 -9.14 7.90
C VAL A 81 -3.09 -10.07 8.06
N THR A 82 -3.25 -11.37 7.78
CA THR A 82 -2.14 -12.35 7.87
C THR A 82 -0.98 -11.98 6.95
N GLY A 83 -1.26 -11.65 5.68
CA GLY A 83 -0.23 -11.26 4.73
C GLY A 83 0.45 -9.93 5.09
N ILE A 84 -0.32 -8.96 5.59
CA ILE A 84 0.21 -7.68 6.10
C ILE A 84 1.14 -7.93 7.29
N ALA A 85 0.72 -8.75 8.27
CA ALA A 85 1.53 -9.09 9.44
C ALA A 85 2.84 -9.80 9.06
N THR A 86 2.80 -10.72 8.10
CA THR A 86 3.98 -11.40 7.55
C THR A 86 4.94 -10.40 6.92
N ALA A 87 4.45 -9.54 6.04
CA ALA A 87 5.27 -8.51 5.40
C ALA A 87 5.86 -7.51 6.40
N TYR A 88 5.11 -7.16 7.45
CA TYR A 88 5.60 -6.28 8.51
C TYR A 88 6.73 -6.91 9.31
N ALA A 89 6.58 -8.17 9.72
CA ALA A 89 7.62 -8.90 10.46
C ALA A 89 8.93 -8.99 9.66
N ASP A 90 8.83 -9.28 8.38
CA ASP A 90 9.97 -9.50 7.49
C ASP A 90 10.47 -8.24 6.75
N SER A 91 9.87 -7.08 7.02
CA SER A 91 10.26 -5.81 6.39
C SER A 91 10.08 -5.79 4.86
N VAL A 92 8.99 -6.37 4.37
CA VAL A 92 8.67 -6.42 2.94
C VAL A 92 7.81 -5.23 2.53
N PRO A 93 8.20 -4.46 1.51
CA PRO A 93 7.44 -3.28 1.09
C PRO A 93 6.15 -3.67 0.37
N LEU A 94 5.01 -3.40 0.97
CA LEU A 94 3.70 -3.58 0.36
C LEU A 94 2.89 -2.28 0.41
N VAL A 95 2.05 -2.07 -0.61
CA VAL A 95 0.94 -1.12 -0.58
C VAL A 95 -0.36 -1.90 -0.74
N CYS A 96 -1.14 -1.95 0.33
CA CYS A 96 -2.43 -2.62 0.36
C CYS A 96 -3.54 -1.56 0.22
N ILE A 97 -4.33 -1.67 -0.83
CA ILE A 97 -5.46 -0.77 -1.11
C ILE A 97 -6.74 -1.50 -0.71
N THR A 98 -7.53 -0.90 0.15
CA THR A 98 -8.83 -1.43 0.52
C THR A 98 -9.94 -0.49 0.06
N GLY A 99 -11.00 -1.05 -0.51
CA GLY A 99 -12.23 -0.31 -0.67
C GLY A 99 -12.90 -0.11 0.68
N GLN A 100 -13.70 0.94 0.81
CA GLN A 100 -14.49 1.21 2.01
C GLN A 100 -15.88 1.70 1.61
N VAL A 101 -16.84 1.60 2.52
CA VAL A 101 -18.16 2.21 2.37
C VAL A 101 -18.04 3.73 2.25
N ASP A 102 -19.09 4.41 1.81
CA ASP A 102 -19.09 5.87 1.73
C ASP A 102 -18.79 6.48 3.11
N LEU A 103 -18.04 7.58 3.14
CA LEU A 103 -17.64 8.26 4.39
C LEU A 103 -18.83 8.56 5.33
N GLY A 104 -20.00 8.88 4.76
CA GLY A 104 -21.22 9.14 5.54
C GLY A 104 -21.84 7.90 6.17
N LEU A 105 -21.44 6.71 5.76
CA LEU A 105 -21.92 5.44 6.30
C LEU A 105 -20.95 4.83 7.32
N MET A 106 -19.71 5.30 7.37
CA MET A 106 -18.72 4.78 8.30
C MET A 106 -19.13 5.01 9.75
N GLY A 107 -19.01 3.96 10.56
CA GLY A 107 -19.42 3.95 11.96
C GLY A 107 -20.92 3.67 12.19
N ASN A 108 -21.65 3.26 11.15
CA ASN A 108 -23.09 2.95 11.23
C ASN A 108 -23.39 1.47 10.96
N ASP A 109 -22.41 0.58 11.11
CA ASP A 109 -22.53 -0.86 10.83
C ASP A 109 -23.09 -1.16 9.43
N ALA A 110 -22.62 -0.41 8.44
CA ALA A 110 -23.04 -0.59 7.05
C ALA A 110 -22.59 -1.97 6.51
N PHE A 111 -23.25 -2.42 5.43
CA PHE A 111 -22.92 -3.72 4.82
C PHE A 111 -21.45 -3.82 4.44
N GLN A 112 -20.77 -4.83 4.96
CA GLN A 112 -19.32 -5.05 4.77
C GLN A 112 -18.44 -3.87 5.21
N GLU A 113 -18.88 -3.11 6.20
CA GLU A 113 -18.05 -2.12 6.86
C GLU A 113 -17.13 -2.79 7.90
N VAL A 114 -15.92 -2.29 8.04
CA VAL A 114 -15.00 -2.62 9.12
C VAL A 114 -14.01 -1.47 9.31
N ASP A 115 -13.56 -1.24 10.54
CA ASP A 115 -12.45 -0.31 10.82
C ASP A 115 -11.12 -0.95 10.39
N THR A 116 -10.87 -0.96 9.08
CA THR A 116 -9.65 -1.52 8.49
C THR A 116 -8.39 -0.92 9.12
N VAL A 117 -8.35 0.41 9.28
CA VAL A 117 -7.19 1.12 9.85
C VAL A 117 -6.94 0.71 11.29
N GLY A 118 -7.97 0.60 12.11
CA GLY A 118 -7.87 0.14 13.49
C GLY A 118 -7.33 -1.30 13.60
N ILE A 119 -7.84 -2.19 12.75
CA ILE A 119 -7.43 -3.62 12.73
C ILE A 119 -5.96 -3.77 12.36
N VAL A 120 -5.48 -3.08 11.33
CA VAL A 120 -4.11 -3.28 10.80
C VAL A 120 -3.04 -2.43 11.49
N ARG A 121 -3.42 -1.48 12.33
CA ARG A 121 -2.51 -0.48 12.94
C ARG A 121 -1.27 -1.09 13.60
N ASN A 122 -1.41 -2.24 14.22
CA ASN A 122 -0.32 -2.89 14.95
C ASN A 122 0.55 -3.82 14.09
N VAL A 123 0.13 -4.07 12.85
CA VAL A 123 0.80 -5.01 11.93
C VAL A 123 1.18 -4.36 10.60
N CYS A 124 1.15 -3.03 10.52
CA CYS A 124 1.60 -2.30 9.35
C CYS A 124 2.47 -1.10 9.76
N LYS A 125 3.14 -0.54 8.80
CA LYS A 125 4.01 0.62 9.00
C LYS A 125 3.23 1.93 9.06
N TYR A 126 2.17 2.01 8.26
CA TYR A 126 1.25 3.14 8.20
C TYR A 126 -0.09 2.67 7.64
N ALA A 127 -1.17 3.21 8.16
CA ALA A 127 -2.51 2.98 7.66
C ALA A 127 -3.32 4.27 7.70
N VAL A 128 -4.11 4.52 6.67
CA VAL A 128 -4.91 5.74 6.54
C VAL A 128 -6.17 5.52 5.70
N THR A 129 -7.28 6.10 6.15
CA THR A 129 -8.49 6.24 5.33
C THR A 129 -8.48 7.59 4.63
N VAL A 130 -8.67 7.61 3.32
CA VAL A 130 -8.75 8.84 2.52
C VAL A 130 -10.09 9.54 2.79
N ARG A 131 -10.05 10.75 3.34
CA ARG A 131 -11.27 11.49 3.73
C ARG A 131 -11.62 12.61 2.76
N ASP A 132 -10.70 13.02 1.89
CA ASP A 132 -10.93 14.07 0.88
C ASP A 132 -10.27 13.65 -0.43
N ARG A 133 -10.97 13.84 -1.54
CA ARG A 133 -10.45 13.53 -2.89
C ARG A 133 -9.15 14.28 -3.21
N LYS A 134 -9.01 15.51 -2.70
CA LYS A 134 -7.80 16.32 -2.91
C LYS A 134 -6.54 15.73 -2.29
N ASP A 135 -6.69 14.95 -1.21
CA ASP A 135 -5.57 14.32 -0.51
C ASP A 135 -5.14 12.97 -1.12
N LEU A 136 -5.97 12.39 -2.01
CA LEU A 136 -5.73 11.05 -2.55
C LEU A 136 -4.34 10.91 -3.19
N GLY A 137 -3.92 11.88 -3.99
CA GLY A 137 -2.62 11.84 -4.66
C GLY A 137 -1.44 11.89 -3.68
N ARG A 138 -1.51 12.80 -2.72
CA ARG A 138 -0.50 12.93 -1.67
C ARG A 138 -0.41 11.64 -0.85
N ILE A 139 -1.55 11.09 -0.43
CA ILE A 139 -1.61 9.86 0.38
C ILE A 139 -1.04 8.67 -0.38
N LEU A 140 -1.37 8.49 -1.66
CA LEU A 140 -0.82 7.41 -2.47
C LEU A 140 0.69 7.57 -2.65
N LYS A 141 1.17 8.77 -2.95
CA LYS A 141 2.61 9.04 -3.09
C LYS A 141 3.37 8.75 -1.80
N GLU A 142 2.84 9.21 -0.67
CA GLU A 142 3.38 8.94 0.67
C GLU A 142 3.37 7.45 0.99
N ALA A 143 2.31 6.71 0.63
CA ALA A 143 2.19 5.28 0.87
C ALA A 143 3.32 4.49 0.21
N PHE A 144 3.58 4.73 -1.07
CA PHE A 144 4.69 4.08 -1.78
C PHE A 144 6.06 4.49 -1.21
N TYR A 145 6.23 5.76 -0.87
CA TYR A 145 7.46 6.26 -0.24
C TYR A 145 7.70 5.59 1.12
N ILE A 146 6.70 5.57 2.00
CA ILE A 146 6.81 4.95 3.33
C ILE A 146 7.07 3.44 3.20
N ALA A 147 6.40 2.75 2.27
CA ALA A 147 6.57 1.31 2.11
C ALA A 147 8.01 0.92 1.80
N ARG A 148 8.70 1.67 0.92
CA ARG A 148 10.05 1.31 0.42
C ARG A 148 11.22 1.96 1.15
N THR A 149 11.00 2.95 2.04
CA THR A 149 12.09 3.71 2.67
C THR A 149 12.25 3.37 4.16
N GLY A 150 13.41 3.71 4.74
CA GLY A 150 13.76 3.34 6.11
C GLY A 150 13.77 1.81 6.27
N ARG A 151 13.14 1.28 7.33
CA ARG A 151 12.79 -0.14 7.38
C ARG A 151 11.58 -0.36 6.46
N PRO A 152 11.70 -1.09 5.35
CA PRO A 152 10.55 -1.35 4.48
C PRO A 152 9.41 -2.05 5.23
N GLY A 153 8.20 -1.95 4.70
CA GLY A 153 7.06 -2.61 5.33
C GLY A 153 5.72 -2.24 4.68
N PRO A 154 4.64 -2.92 5.08
CA PRO A 154 3.32 -2.71 4.51
C PRO A 154 2.70 -1.37 4.93
N VAL A 155 2.03 -0.75 3.97
CA VAL A 155 1.19 0.43 4.14
C VAL A 155 -0.21 0.11 3.64
N VAL A 156 -1.23 0.55 4.38
CA VAL A 156 -2.63 0.34 4.02
C VAL A 156 -3.29 1.67 3.70
N VAL A 157 -3.91 1.75 2.52
CA VAL A 157 -4.69 2.92 2.08
C VAL A 157 -6.13 2.49 1.85
N ASP A 158 -7.00 2.96 2.73
CA ASP A 158 -8.42 2.66 2.73
C ASP A 158 -9.17 3.77 1.98
N ILE A 159 -9.88 3.41 0.89
CA ILE A 159 -10.44 4.38 -0.07
C ILE A 159 -11.96 4.26 -0.11
N PRO A 160 -12.70 5.16 0.55
CA PRO A 160 -14.16 5.18 0.55
C PRO A 160 -14.74 5.35 -0.86
N LYS A 161 -15.91 4.73 -1.10
CA LYS A 161 -16.53 4.67 -2.41
C LYS A 161 -16.91 6.06 -2.97
N ASN A 162 -17.35 6.98 -2.13
CA ASN A 162 -17.60 8.36 -2.54
C ASN A 162 -16.32 9.09 -2.97
N ILE A 163 -15.16 8.77 -2.38
CA ILE A 163 -13.85 9.32 -2.80
C ILE A 163 -13.46 8.76 -4.18
N GLN A 164 -13.72 7.48 -4.45
CA GLN A 164 -13.45 6.87 -5.76
C GLN A 164 -14.24 7.55 -6.88
N LYS A 165 -15.47 8.02 -6.59
CA LYS A 165 -16.34 8.70 -7.55
C LYS A 165 -16.09 10.20 -7.67
N ALA A 166 -15.59 10.83 -6.61
CA ALA A 166 -15.41 12.28 -6.56
C ALA A 166 -14.42 12.76 -7.63
N MET A 167 -14.78 13.84 -8.32
CA MET A 167 -13.95 14.49 -9.33
C MET A 167 -12.90 15.41 -8.69
N GLY A 168 -11.70 15.43 -9.25
CA GLY A 168 -10.62 16.27 -8.73
C GLY A 168 -9.50 16.49 -9.74
N SER A 169 -8.40 17.14 -9.30
CA SER A 169 -7.19 17.31 -10.11
C SER A 169 -6.64 15.96 -10.58
N ASP A 170 -6.00 15.96 -11.73
CA ASP A 170 -5.26 14.82 -12.30
C ASP A 170 -3.73 14.93 -12.10
N GLU A 171 -3.26 15.98 -11.45
CA GLU A 171 -1.84 16.16 -11.16
C GLU A 171 -1.37 15.16 -10.08
N TYR A 172 -0.34 14.36 -10.40
CA TYR A 172 0.28 13.45 -9.45
C TYR A 172 1.52 14.10 -8.81
N PRO A 173 1.66 14.06 -7.46
CA PRO A 173 2.80 14.69 -6.79
C PRO A 173 4.13 14.08 -7.21
N THR A 174 5.12 14.92 -7.45
CA THR A 174 6.50 14.48 -7.75
C THR A 174 7.36 14.32 -6.50
N GLU A 175 7.01 15.05 -5.43
CA GLU A 175 7.78 15.07 -4.18
C GLU A 175 6.96 14.57 -2.99
N VAL A 176 7.67 14.07 -1.97
CA VAL A 176 7.10 13.66 -0.69
C VAL A 176 7.66 14.53 0.42
N ASN A 177 6.77 15.12 1.22
CA ASN A 177 7.14 15.90 2.39
C ASN A 177 6.33 15.46 3.61
N ILE A 178 6.90 14.56 4.42
CA ILE A 178 6.26 14.06 5.64
C ILE A 178 7.02 14.62 6.84
N ARG A 179 6.37 15.49 7.60
CA ARG A 179 6.98 16.23 8.74
C ARG A 179 7.67 15.28 9.75
N GLY A 180 7.07 14.17 10.07
CA GLY A 180 7.53 13.23 11.11
C GLY A 180 8.31 12.02 10.58
N TYR A 181 8.51 11.89 9.26
CA TYR A 181 9.16 10.74 8.67
C TYR A 181 10.34 11.15 7.79
N LYS A 182 11.54 11.03 8.35
CA LYS A 182 12.81 11.37 7.68
C LYS A 182 13.77 10.18 7.80
N PRO A 183 13.71 9.21 6.87
CA PRO A 183 14.60 8.06 6.89
C PRO A 183 16.07 8.52 6.84
N ASN A 184 16.90 7.97 7.72
CA ASN A 184 18.33 8.26 7.70
C ASN A 184 18.99 7.47 6.56
N THR A 185 19.57 8.17 5.59
CA THR A 185 20.30 7.60 4.45
C THR A 185 21.81 7.80 4.58
N THR A 186 22.30 8.44 5.66
CA THR A 186 23.71 8.74 5.85
C THR A 186 24.43 7.59 6.53
N VAL A 187 25.64 7.30 6.05
CA VAL A 187 26.51 6.27 6.61
C VAL A 187 27.41 6.90 7.69
N HIS A 188 27.43 6.31 8.89
CA HIS A 188 28.36 6.69 9.94
C HIS A 188 29.69 5.98 9.77
N VAL A 189 30.65 6.65 9.12
CA VAL A 189 31.97 6.07 8.73
C VAL A 189 32.69 5.40 9.90
N GLY A 190 32.64 5.99 11.13
CA GLY A 190 33.26 5.42 12.32
C GLY A 190 32.65 4.06 12.73
N GLN A 191 31.33 3.91 12.62
CA GLN A 191 30.66 2.63 12.90
C GLN A 191 30.96 1.57 11.84
N VAL A 192 31.05 1.95 10.57
CA VAL A 192 31.45 1.04 9.49
C VAL A 192 32.87 0.54 9.72
N LYS A 193 33.84 1.41 10.03
CA LYS A 193 35.22 1.02 10.37
C LYS A 193 35.27 0.06 11.56
N LYS A 194 34.47 0.31 12.61
CA LYS A 194 34.36 -0.57 13.77
C LYS A 194 33.81 -1.94 13.40
N ALA A 195 32.74 -1.99 12.61
CA ALA A 195 32.16 -3.24 12.10
C ALA A 195 33.17 -4.04 11.26
N CYS A 196 33.87 -3.40 10.31
CA CYS A 196 34.92 -4.05 9.53
C CYS A 196 36.05 -4.62 10.40
N SER A 197 36.47 -3.87 11.46
CA SER A 197 37.49 -4.37 12.38
C SER A 197 37.03 -5.58 13.21
N ILE A 198 35.73 -5.65 13.56
CA ILE A 198 35.15 -6.80 14.27
C ILE A 198 35.08 -8.00 13.33
N ILE A 199 34.58 -7.81 12.11
CA ILE A 199 34.44 -8.88 11.10
C ILE A 199 35.81 -9.46 10.75
N SER A 200 36.82 -8.60 10.52
CA SER A 200 38.20 -9.07 10.16
C SER A 200 38.89 -9.89 11.26
N LYS A 201 38.49 -9.72 12.50
CA LYS A 201 39.02 -10.47 13.66
C LYS A 201 38.17 -11.71 14.01
N ALA A 202 37.01 -11.85 13.43
CA ALA A 202 36.11 -12.96 13.73
C ALA A 202 36.65 -14.26 13.15
N LYS A 203 36.66 -15.32 13.97
CA LYS A 203 37.08 -16.67 13.53
C LYS A 203 35.92 -17.41 12.82
N ARG A 204 34.67 -17.03 13.07
CA ARG A 204 33.44 -17.64 12.51
C ARG A 204 32.39 -16.55 12.26
N PRO A 205 32.64 -15.66 11.29
CA PRO A 205 31.63 -14.64 10.95
C PRO A 205 30.40 -15.30 10.33
N LEU A 206 29.22 -14.90 10.79
CA LEU A 206 27.89 -15.29 10.23
C LEU A 206 27.21 -14.04 9.71
#